data_cad2907e69d7c9aa1489de9c814d4176
#
_entry.id   cad2907e69d7c9aa1489de9c814d4176
#
_cell.length_a   1.000
_cell.length_b   1.000
_cell.length_c   1.000
_cell.angle_alpha   90.00
_cell.angle_beta   90.00
_cell.angle_gamma   90.00
#
_symmetry.space_group_name_H-M   'P 1'
#
loop_
_entity.id
_entity.type
_entity.pdbx_description
1 polymer ?
#
loop_
_entity_poly.entity_id
_entity_poly.type
_entity_poly.pdbx_seq_one_letter_code
_entity_poly.pdbx_strand_id
1 'polypeptide(L)'
;QRGDAPVPFTGWPTDRVLDTVVSRMSRVGGVHIIVLDEVDNLVDKGGDDLLYALTSLNTLLSKGRCSIIGISNDLHFTQHLDPRVSSRLSQEDIVFHPYVATEIQNILNERAEMGIKTGVLDDGVIKLCSALAAQEHGDARRALDLLRISVQKAEQRSQNRVDTKHVR
;
A
#
# COMPACT_ATOMS: atom_id res chain seq x y z
N GLN A 1 -25.31 -22.26 15.50
CA GLN A 1 -24.20 -21.30 15.33
C GLN A 1 -24.78 -19.92 15.58
N ARG A 2 -24.60 -19.36 16.77
CA ARG A 2 -24.90 -17.94 17.02
C ARG A 2 -23.83 -17.13 16.28
N GLY A 3 -24.23 -16.51 15.17
CA GLY A 3 -23.37 -15.55 14.45
C GLY A 3 -22.99 -14.42 15.40
N ASP A 4 -21.72 -14.05 15.40
CA ASP A 4 -21.25 -12.92 16.19
C ASP A 4 -22.00 -11.67 15.82
N ALA A 5 -22.48 -10.94 16.82
CA ALA A 5 -23.06 -9.63 16.59
C ALA A 5 -22.04 -8.73 15.88
N PRO A 6 -22.44 -7.96 14.86
CA PRO A 6 -21.53 -7.06 14.18
C PRO A 6 -20.98 -6.05 15.17
N VAL A 7 -19.69 -5.77 15.09
CA VAL A 7 -19.06 -4.68 15.86
C VAL A 7 -19.57 -3.37 15.27
N PRO A 8 -20.19 -2.49 16.06
CA PRO A 8 -20.65 -1.21 15.53
C PRO A 8 -19.45 -0.35 15.10
N PHE A 9 -19.67 0.47 14.08
CA PHE A 9 -18.63 1.32 13.51
C PHE A 9 -18.15 2.42 14.47
N THR A 10 -19.00 2.82 15.42
CA THR A 10 -18.73 3.87 16.42
C THR A 10 -19.37 3.53 17.76
N GLY A 11 -18.90 4.17 18.82
CA GLY A 11 -19.53 4.13 20.14
C GLY A 11 -19.02 3.04 21.08
N TRP A 12 -18.13 2.16 20.66
CA TRP A 12 -17.46 1.24 21.57
C TRP A 12 -16.09 1.81 22.00
N PRO A 13 -15.72 1.68 23.29
CA PRO A 13 -14.36 1.93 23.74
C PRO A 13 -13.37 1.00 23.04
N THR A 14 -12.14 1.47 22.82
CA THR A 14 -11.07 0.72 22.14
C THR A 14 -10.80 -0.63 22.81
N ASP A 15 -10.81 -0.67 24.14
CA ASP A 15 -10.59 -1.91 24.91
C ASP A 15 -11.63 -2.98 24.59
N ARG A 16 -12.91 -2.58 24.49
CA ARG A 16 -14.00 -3.50 24.13
C ARG A 16 -13.86 -4.04 22.71
N VAL A 17 -13.41 -3.20 21.79
CA VAL A 17 -13.12 -3.63 20.42
C VAL A 17 -12.00 -4.63 20.42
N LEU A 18 -10.90 -4.34 21.13
CA LEU A 18 -9.74 -5.22 21.25
C LEU A 18 -10.11 -6.58 21.85
N ASP A 19 -10.85 -6.61 22.97
CA ASP A 19 -11.34 -7.84 23.59
C ASP A 19 -12.17 -8.69 22.62
N THR A 20 -13.00 -8.02 21.82
CA THR A 20 -13.81 -8.71 20.82
C THR A 20 -12.94 -9.32 19.71
N VAL A 21 -11.91 -8.60 19.25
CA VAL A 21 -10.94 -9.07 18.26
C VAL A 21 -10.19 -10.29 18.82
N VAL A 22 -9.62 -10.19 20.02
CA VAL A 22 -8.90 -11.27 20.70
C VAL A 22 -9.77 -12.51 20.87
N SER A 23 -11.01 -12.34 21.33
CA SER A 23 -11.97 -13.43 21.50
C SER A 23 -12.28 -14.14 20.17
N ARG A 24 -12.51 -13.38 19.10
CA ARG A 24 -12.78 -13.94 17.76
C ARG A 24 -11.57 -14.67 17.19
N MET A 25 -10.39 -14.06 17.25
CA MET A 25 -9.15 -14.67 16.79
C MET A 25 -8.84 -15.96 17.56
N SER A 26 -8.97 -15.94 18.88
CA SER A 26 -8.75 -17.10 19.74
C SER A 26 -9.73 -18.25 19.43
N ARG A 27 -10.98 -17.93 19.08
CA ARG A 27 -11.97 -18.96 18.70
C ARG A 27 -11.65 -19.60 17.36
N VAL A 28 -11.25 -18.81 16.37
CA VAL A 28 -10.85 -19.31 15.06
C VAL A 28 -9.52 -20.06 15.14
N GLY A 29 -8.57 -19.53 15.90
CA GLY A 29 -7.21 -20.06 16.00
C GLY A 29 -6.44 -19.91 14.67
N GLY A 30 -5.30 -20.59 14.54
CA GLY A 30 -4.47 -20.53 13.35
C GLY A 30 -3.55 -19.30 13.33
N VAL A 31 -3.14 -18.87 12.14
CA VAL A 31 -2.29 -17.69 11.94
C VAL A 31 -3.13 -16.56 11.37
N HIS A 32 -3.11 -15.43 12.04
CA HIS A 32 -3.75 -14.19 11.60
C HIS A 32 -2.68 -13.21 11.14
N ILE A 33 -2.91 -12.55 10.03
CA ILE A 33 -2.01 -11.51 9.50
C ILE A 33 -2.82 -10.21 9.45
N ILE A 34 -2.32 -9.19 10.14
CA ILE A 34 -2.87 -7.83 10.11
C ILE A 34 -1.93 -6.97 9.28
N VAL A 35 -2.46 -6.37 8.23
CA VAL A 35 -1.72 -5.43 7.39
C VAL A 35 -2.19 -4.01 7.72
N LEU A 36 -1.25 -3.14 8.09
CA LEU A 36 -1.48 -1.73 8.38
C LEU A 36 -0.81 -0.91 7.28
N ASP A 37 -1.61 -0.34 6.40
CA ASP A 37 -1.11 0.58 5.38
C ASP A 37 -1.01 1.99 5.96
N GLU A 38 0.02 2.76 5.53
CA GLU A 38 0.33 4.09 6.05
C GLU A 38 0.46 4.12 7.59
N VAL A 39 1.21 3.17 8.14
CA VAL A 39 1.36 3.03 9.61
C VAL A 39 2.03 4.24 10.25
N ASP A 40 2.87 4.97 9.54
CA ASP A 40 3.44 6.27 9.89
C ASP A 40 2.34 7.29 10.21
N ASN A 41 1.35 7.43 9.34
CA ASN A 41 0.19 8.30 9.57
C ASN A 41 -0.61 7.92 10.83
N LEU A 42 -0.65 6.65 11.16
CA LEU A 42 -1.31 6.18 12.39
C LEU A 42 -0.54 6.66 13.62
N VAL A 43 0.78 6.53 13.62
CA VAL A 43 1.66 6.96 14.72
C VAL A 43 1.58 8.47 14.91
N ASP A 44 1.71 9.26 13.85
CA ASP A 44 1.67 10.73 13.89
C ASP A 44 0.36 11.26 14.49
N LYS A 45 -0.73 10.54 14.34
CA LYS A 45 -2.04 10.88 14.93
C LYS A 45 -2.25 10.37 16.36
N GLY A 46 -1.19 9.91 17.02
CA GLY A 46 -1.26 9.40 18.39
C GLY A 46 -1.72 7.93 18.46
N GLY A 47 -1.46 7.16 17.42
CA GLY A 47 -1.82 5.74 17.33
C GLY A 47 -0.88 4.77 18.04
N ASP A 48 0.09 5.25 18.81
CA ASP A 48 1.03 4.40 19.56
C ASP A 48 0.33 3.40 20.48
N ASP A 49 -0.75 3.81 21.14
CA ASP A 49 -1.54 2.91 21.99
C ASP A 49 -2.18 1.77 21.19
N LEU A 50 -2.63 2.04 19.96
CA LEU A 50 -3.16 0.99 19.09
C LEU A 50 -2.05 0.03 18.65
N LEU A 51 -0.89 0.55 18.24
CA LEU A 51 0.27 -0.30 17.90
C LEU A 51 0.72 -1.12 19.09
N TYR A 52 0.79 -0.53 20.28
CA TYR A 52 1.10 -1.24 21.52
C TYR A 52 0.10 -2.38 21.78
N ALA A 53 -1.19 -2.12 21.63
CA ALA A 53 -2.24 -3.13 21.78
C ALA A 53 -2.08 -4.27 20.75
N LEU A 54 -1.81 -3.93 19.48
CA LEU A 54 -1.61 -4.90 18.41
C LEU A 54 -0.36 -5.76 18.64
N THR A 55 0.77 -5.18 19.06
CA THR A 55 1.99 -5.93 19.40
C THR A 55 1.79 -6.86 20.59
N SER A 56 0.81 -6.55 21.44
CA SER A 56 0.47 -7.37 22.60
C SER A 56 -0.51 -8.52 22.28
N LEU A 57 -1.09 -8.58 21.09
CA LEU A 57 -2.11 -9.59 20.74
C LEU A 57 -1.65 -11.01 21.03
N ASN A 58 -0.41 -11.36 20.70
CA ASN A 58 0.10 -12.72 20.92
C ASN A 58 0.16 -13.14 22.39
N THR A 59 0.19 -12.20 23.31
CA THR A 59 0.13 -12.49 24.76
C THR A 59 -1.31 -12.65 25.25
N LEU A 60 -2.27 -12.08 24.55
CA LEU A 60 -3.71 -12.12 24.88
C LEU A 60 -4.44 -13.29 24.22
N LEU A 61 -3.94 -13.78 23.08
CA LEU A 61 -4.56 -14.89 22.36
C LEU A 61 -4.40 -16.20 23.13
N SER A 62 -5.52 -16.83 23.46
CA SER A 62 -5.52 -18.17 24.07
C SER A 62 -5.20 -19.27 23.06
N LYS A 63 -5.45 -19.02 21.76
CA LYS A 63 -5.21 -19.95 20.66
C LYS A 63 -4.89 -19.17 19.39
N GLY A 64 -3.91 -19.67 18.62
CA GLY A 64 -3.46 -19.03 17.38
C GLY A 64 -2.27 -18.11 17.56
N ARG A 65 -1.90 -17.41 16.50
CA ARG A 65 -0.82 -16.43 16.45
C ARG A 65 -1.24 -15.26 15.56
N CYS A 66 -0.69 -14.08 15.84
CA CYS A 66 -0.89 -12.88 15.04
C CYS A 66 0.46 -12.34 14.59
N SER A 67 0.57 -12.02 13.31
CA SER A 67 1.68 -11.27 12.73
C SER A 67 1.18 -9.94 12.21
N ILE A 68 2.00 -8.90 12.30
CA ILE A 68 1.68 -7.56 11.82
C ILE A 68 2.63 -7.22 10.69
N ILE A 69 2.10 -6.67 9.61
CA ILE A 69 2.86 -6.11 8.51
C ILE A 69 2.52 -4.62 8.46
N GLY A 70 3.48 -3.76 8.77
CA GLY A 70 3.36 -2.32 8.61
C GLY A 70 3.90 -1.88 7.26
N ILE A 71 3.18 -1.03 6.55
CA ILE A 71 3.61 -0.40 5.31
C ILE A 71 3.72 1.10 5.58
N SER A 72 4.89 1.68 5.29
CA SER A 72 5.16 3.10 5.51
C SER A 72 5.91 3.70 4.34
N ASN A 73 5.67 4.98 4.10
CA ASN A 73 6.45 5.79 3.17
C ASN A 73 7.62 6.49 3.87
N ASP A 74 7.67 6.50 5.22
CA ASP A 74 8.77 7.05 6.00
C ASP A 74 9.69 5.94 6.50
N LEU A 75 10.94 5.93 6.00
CA LEU A 75 11.98 4.98 6.41
C LEU A 75 12.42 5.15 7.88
N HIS A 76 12.11 6.28 8.48
CA HIS A 76 12.52 6.62 9.84
C HIS A 76 11.37 6.56 10.85
N PHE A 77 10.15 6.20 10.43
CA PHE A 77 8.99 6.24 11.32
C PHE A 77 9.19 5.44 12.62
N THR A 78 9.97 4.35 12.56
CA THR A 78 10.26 3.52 13.74
C THR A 78 11.08 4.25 14.81
N GLN A 79 11.81 5.31 14.44
CA GLN A 79 12.56 6.15 15.37
C GLN A 79 11.65 7.08 16.19
N HIS A 80 10.44 7.34 15.69
CA HIS A 80 9.45 8.18 16.34
C HIS A 80 8.46 7.39 17.21
N LEU A 81 8.56 6.05 17.20
CA LEU A 81 7.70 5.18 18.00
C LEU A 81 7.97 5.34 19.50
N ASP A 82 6.89 5.24 20.28
CA ASP A 82 7.02 5.09 21.74
C ASP A 82 7.99 3.94 22.06
N PRO A 83 8.94 4.12 22.99
CA PRO A 83 9.89 3.08 23.39
C PRO A 83 9.22 1.76 23.82
N ARG A 84 8.00 1.81 24.35
CA ARG A 84 7.23 0.62 24.73
C ARG A 84 6.81 -0.19 23.51
N VAL A 85 6.51 0.47 22.39
CA VAL A 85 6.17 -0.15 21.12
C VAL A 85 7.43 -0.69 20.45
N SER A 86 8.46 0.15 20.33
CA SER A 86 9.74 -0.19 19.69
C SER A 86 10.41 -1.42 20.35
N SER A 87 10.37 -1.52 21.68
CA SER A 87 10.96 -2.66 22.41
C SER A 87 10.23 -3.99 22.17
N ARG A 88 8.96 -3.95 21.74
CA ARG A 88 8.14 -5.14 21.44
C ARG A 88 8.13 -5.53 19.96
N LEU A 89 8.48 -4.58 19.10
CA LEU A 89 8.65 -4.82 17.67
C LEU A 89 9.97 -5.57 17.47
N SER A 90 9.90 -6.91 17.35
CA SER A 90 10.97 -7.68 16.71
C SER A 90 10.79 -7.56 15.21
N GLN A 91 11.13 -6.39 14.67
CA GLN A 91 10.84 -6.07 13.27
C GLN A 91 11.92 -6.60 12.34
N GLU A 92 11.48 -7.03 11.18
CA GLU A 92 12.29 -7.26 10.00
C GLU A 92 11.92 -6.20 8.97
N ASP A 93 12.88 -5.38 8.56
CA ASP A 93 12.64 -4.28 7.64
C ASP A 93 12.89 -4.73 6.20
N ILE A 94 11.90 -4.52 5.34
CA ILE A 94 12.01 -4.76 3.90
C ILE A 94 11.88 -3.41 3.19
N VAL A 95 12.97 -2.96 2.58
CA VAL A 95 13.00 -1.68 1.87
C VAL A 95 12.74 -1.88 0.38
N PHE A 96 11.69 -1.22 -0.12
CA PHE A 96 11.39 -1.15 -1.55
C PHE A 96 11.98 0.16 -2.10
N HIS A 97 13.00 0.03 -2.94
CA HIS A 97 13.61 1.20 -3.59
C HIS A 97 12.70 1.75 -4.70
N PRO A 98 12.77 3.07 -4.99
CA PRO A 98 12.12 3.64 -6.16
C PRO A 98 12.53 2.92 -7.45
N TYR A 99 11.58 2.74 -8.36
CA TYR A 99 11.87 2.11 -9.65
C TYR A 99 12.79 2.98 -10.51
N VAL A 100 13.74 2.34 -11.20
CA VAL A 100 14.52 3.00 -12.25
C VAL A 100 13.74 3.03 -13.58
N ALA A 101 14.15 3.89 -14.51
CA ALA A 101 13.42 4.11 -15.77
C ALA A 101 13.19 2.82 -16.57
N THR A 102 14.14 1.88 -16.57
CA THR A 102 13.98 0.59 -17.27
C THR A 102 12.94 -0.32 -16.64
N GLU A 103 12.83 -0.33 -15.32
CA GLU A 103 11.81 -1.10 -14.61
C GLU A 103 10.42 -0.52 -14.87
N ILE A 104 10.28 0.81 -14.78
CA ILE A 104 9.03 1.50 -15.12
C ILE A 104 8.66 1.23 -16.59
N GLN A 105 9.62 1.23 -17.50
CA GLN A 105 9.37 0.92 -18.91
C GLN A 105 8.79 -0.49 -19.08
N ASN A 106 9.32 -1.47 -18.37
CA ASN A 106 8.80 -2.85 -18.40
C ASN A 106 7.37 -2.91 -17.87
N ILE A 107 7.10 -2.25 -16.73
CA ILE A 107 5.74 -2.16 -16.17
C ILE A 107 4.77 -1.53 -17.16
N LEU A 108 5.16 -0.42 -17.80
CA LEU A 108 4.32 0.26 -18.78
C LEU A 108 4.08 -0.58 -20.03
N ASN A 109 5.07 -1.33 -20.51
CA ASN A 109 4.90 -2.24 -21.64
C ASN A 109 3.85 -3.32 -21.35
N GLU A 110 3.99 -4.02 -20.22
CA GLU A 110 3.02 -5.06 -19.80
C GLU A 110 1.59 -4.49 -19.70
N ARG A 111 1.45 -3.31 -19.10
CA ARG A 111 0.14 -2.66 -18.96
C ARG A 111 -0.42 -2.17 -20.29
N ALA A 112 0.43 -1.66 -21.18
CA ALA A 112 0.02 -1.24 -22.52
C ALA A 112 -0.47 -2.43 -23.37
N GLU A 113 0.22 -3.57 -23.32
CA GLU A 113 -0.21 -4.80 -24.00
C GLU A 113 -1.58 -5.29 -23.53
N MET A 114 -1.89 -5.11 -22.24
CA MET A 114 -3.18 -5.51 -21.68
C MET A 114 -4.33 -4.53 -21.99
N GLY A 115 -4.04 -3.24 -22.10
CA GLY A 115 -5.06 -2.18 -22.10
C GLY A 115 -5.13 -1.33 -23.35
N ILE A 116 -4.16 -1.38 -24.25
CA ILE A 116 -4.08 -0.51 -25.43
C ILE A 116 -3.98 -1.37 -26.71
N LYS A 117 -4.74 -0.99 -27.73
CA LYS A 117 -4.72 -1.70 -29.02
C LYS A 117 -3.33 -1.63 -29.65
N THR A 118 -2.90 -2.74 -30.22
CA THR A 118 -1.59 -2.85 -30.92
C THR A 118 -1.47 -1.78 -32.02
N GLY A 119 -0.31 -1.12 -32.10
CA GLY A 119 0.00 -0.10 -33.10
C GLY A 119 -0.54 1.30 -32.84
N VAL A 120 -1.21 1.51 -31.68
CA VAL A 120 -1.70 2.84 -31.27
C VAL A 120 -0.59 3.69 -30.63
N LEU A 121 0.31 3.08 -29.88
CA LEU A 121 1.42 3.79 -29.22
C LEU A 121 2.64 3.87 -30.14
N ASP A 122 3.22 5.05 -30.28
CA ASP A 122 4.54 5.22 -30.87
C ASP A 122 5.64 4.80 -29.85
N ASP A 123 6.74 4.23 -30.37
CA ASP A 123 7.84 3.66 -29.56
C ASP A 123 8.46 4.62 -28.52
N GLY A 124 8.35 5.93 -28.75
CA GLY A 124 8.87 6.96 -27.84
C GLY A 124 7.99 7.27 -26.64
N VAL A 125 6.68 6.92 -26.67
CA VAL A 125 5.71 7.31 -25.63
C VAL A 125 6.04 6.66 -24.32
N ILE A 126 6.18 5.34 -24.29
CA ILE A 126 6.51 4.58 -23.08
C ILE A 126 7.86 5.00 -22.50
N LYS A 127 8.88 5.17 -23.39
CA LYS A 127 10.21 5.64 -22.98
C LYS A 127 10.17 7.02 -22.33
N LEU A 128 9.38 7.93 -22.87
CA LEU A 128 9.24 9.27 -22.31
C LEU A 128 8.48 9.26 -20.97
N CYS A 129 7.38 8.52 -20.88
CA CYS A 129 6.64 8.37 -19.62
C CYS A 129 7.51 7.78 -18.50
N SER A 130 8.28 6.72 -18.81
CA SER A 130 9.16 6.08 -17.84
C SER A 130 10.31 6.99 -17.41
N ALA A 131 10.91 7.74 -18.34
CA ALA A 131 11.99 8.68 -18.02
C ALA A 131 11.50 9.81 -17.12
N LEU A 132 10.33 10.40 -17.40
CA LEU A 132 9.75 11.47 -16.59
C LEU A 132 9.40 10.98 -15.18
N ALA A 133 8.76 9.83 -15.06
CA ALA A 133 8.39 9.27 -13.77
C ALA A 133 9.63 8.90 -12.92
N ALA A 134 10.68 8.37 -13.55
CA ALA A 134 11.92 8.06 -12.86
C ALA A 134 12.66 9.32 -12.37
N GLN A 135 12.57 10.43 -13.11
CA GLN A 135 13.15 11.71 -12.69
C GLN A 135 12.41 12.32 -11.49
N GLU A 136 11.08 12.15 -11.41
CA GLU A 136 10.32 12.74 -10.31
C GLU A 136 10.55 11.96 -9.00
N HIS A 137 10.24 10.68 -8.93
CA HIS A 137 10.40 9.88 -7.70
C HIS A 137 10.46 8.37 -7.96
N GLY A 138 10.56 7.92 -9.21
CA GLY A 138 10.52 6.50 -9.54
C GLY A 138 9.16 5.84 -9.24
N ASP A 139 8.07 6.61 -9.35
CA ASP A 139 6.71 6.13 -9.04
C ASP A 139 6.03 5.54 -10.28
N ALA A 140 5.77 4.23 -10.24
CA ALA A 140 5.09 3.52 -11.32
C ALA A 140 3.61 3.99 -11.50
N ARG A 141 2.93 4.43 -10.44
CA ARG A 141 1.55 4.97 -10.53
C ARG A 141 1.55 6.24 -11.35
N ARG A 142 2.53 7.13 -11.11
CA ARG A 142 2.71 8.36 -11.88
C ARG A 142 2.96 8.07 -13.36
N ALA A 143 3.79 7.08 -13.66
CA ALA A 143 4.07 6.65 -15.03
C ALA A 143 2.81 6.13 -15.75
N LEU A 144 2.00 5.32 -15.06
CA LEU A 144 0.72 4.83 -15.58
C LEU A 144 -0.27 5.97 -15.84
N ASP A 145 -0.33 6.95 -14.94
CA ASP A 145 -1.19 8.13 -15.13
C ASP A 145 -0.74 8.97 -16.32
N LEU A 146 0.56 9.17 -16.51
CA LEU A 146 1.09 9.87 -17.69
C LEU A 146 0.69 9.14 -18.99
N LEU A 147 0.84 7.82 -19.02
CA LEU A 147 0.44 7.02 -20.18
C LEU A 147 -1.08 7.13 -20.43
N ARG A 148 -1.89 6.97 -19.40
CA ARG A 148 -3.35 7.09 -19.48
C ARG A 148 -3.79 8.46 -20.00
N ILE A 149 -3.22 9.54 -19.44
CA ILE A 149 -3.53 10.91 -19.87
C ILE A 149 -3.11 11.14 -21.32
N SER A 150 -1.97 10.58 -21.74
CA SER A 150 -1.49 10.69 -23.12
C SER A 150 -2.46 10.04 -24.11
N VAL A 151 -2.99 8.87 -23.78
CA VAL A 151 -4.03 8.19 -24.58
C VAL A 151 -5.29 9.03 -24.63
N GLN A 152 -5.77 9.54 -23.51
CA GLN A 152 -6.98 10.37 -23.45
C GLN A 152 -6.83 11.66 -24.29
N LYS A 153 -5.66 12.30 -24.26
CA LYS A 153 -5.41 13.50 -25.10
C LYS A 153 -5.47 13.18 -26.59
N ALA A 154 -4.95 12.03 -27.03
CA ALA A 154 -5.03 11.60 -28.42
C ALA A 154 -6.48 11.33 -28.83
N GLU A 155 -7.25 10.63 -27.98
CA GLU A 155 -8.67 10.38 -28.21
C GLU A 155 -9.49 11.67 -28.32
N GLN A 156 -9.29 12.63 -27.41
CA GLN A 156 -9.96 13.94 -27.45
C GLN A 156 -9.67 14.72 -28.74
N ARG A 157 -8.50 14.50 -29.34
CA ARG A 157 -8.10 15.10 -30.61
C ARG A 157 -8.49 14.26 -31.82
N SER A 158 -9.26 13.17 -31.64
CA SER A 158 -9.65 12.22 -32.66
C SER A 158 -8.45 11.65 -33.44
N GLN A 159 -7.32 11.46 -32.76
CA GLN A 159 -6.12 10.89 -33.35
C GLN A 159 -6.08 9.39 -33.10
N ASN A 160 -5.75 8.63 -34.15
CA ASN A 160 -5.66 7.17 -34.05
C ASN A 160 -4.34 6.65 -33.49
N ARG A 161 -3.39 7.55 -33.22
CA ARG A 161 -2.05 7.22 -32.66
C ARG A 161 -1.70 8.18 -31.53
N VAL A 162 -1.01 7.64 -30.54
CA VAL A 162 -0.44 8.39 -29.41
C VAL A 162 1.03 8.63 -29.69
N ASP A 163 1.45 9.87 -29.77
CA ASP A 163 2.83 10.27 -29.92
C ASP A 163 3.39 10.99 -28.67
N THR A 164 4.67 11.30 -28.64
CA THR A 164 5.33 11.96 -27.53
C THR A 164 4.81 13.38 -27.22
N LYS A 165 4.08 14.03 -28.15
CA LYS A 165 3.47 15.34 -27.91
C LYS A 165 2.28 15.26 -26.97
N HIS A 166 1.68 14.10 -26.83
CA HIS A 166 0.56 13.88 -25.91
C HIS A 166 1.03 13.71 -24.47
N VAL A 167 2.30 13.38 -24.25
CA VAL A 167 2.90 13.17 -22.89
C VAL A 167 3.20 14.51 -22.22
N ARG A 168 3.27 15.63 -22.94
CA ARG A 168 3.63 16.98 -22.44
C ARG A 168 2.42 17.83 -22.07
#